data_b285c81526a9a1cc642ab987ad855a09
#
_entry.id   b285c81526a9a1cc642ab987ad855a09
#
_cell.length_a   1.000
_cell.length_b   1.000
_cell.length_c   1.000
_cell.angle_alpha   90.00
_cell.angle_beta   90.00
_cell.angle_gamma   90.00
#
_symmetry.space_group_name_H-M   'P 1'
#
loop_
_entity.id
_entity.type
_entity.pdbx_description
1 polymer ?
#
loop_
_entity_poly.entity_id
_entity_poly.type
_entity_poly.pdbx_seq_one_letter_code
_entity_poly.pdbx_strand_id
1 'polypeptide(L)'
;TYNTHYCKGASDPGEIAKENIEHLAQSIKTLDADIVALQELDSASVGRGNRYLLKDIADATGCKYILVYGNAAPFDGGSIGCRVLVKKKHPIQSTEVIPLPGDEPRVAVKIDFKHFVFIGTHFDLNDEKRKEGAAIVCHLMKDEERPVFLAGDLNDSHRWAKGGIAFPVWRKQFKIISDINGNSIPRRTDDGALIDYVLLLDNQK
;
A
#
# COMPACT_ATOMS: atom_id res chain seq x y z
N THR A 1 0.90 4.89 -4.25
CA THR A 1 0.05 3.80 -3.73
C THR A 1 -1.18 3.62 -4.60
N TYR A 2 -1.69 2.41 -4.69
CA TYR A 2 -2.89 2.07 -5.46
C TYR A 2 -3.53 0.78 -4.93
N ASN A 3 -4.78 0.85 -4.45
CA ASN A 3 -5.58 -0.34 -4.17
C ASN A 3 -6.09 -0.91 -5.50
N THR A 4 -5.71 -2.14 -5.84
CA THR A 4 -5.92 -2.73 -7.16
C THR A 4 -7.27 -3.42 -7.31
N HIS A 5 -8.00 -3.64 -6.21
CA HIS A 5 -9.22 -4.43 -6.21
C HIS A 5 -9.02 -5.76 -6.97
N TYR A 6 -7.89 -6.44 -6.68
CA TYR A 6 -7.50 -7.72 -7.28
C TYR A 6 -7.39 -7.69 -8.82
N CYS A 7 -7.18 -6.53 -9.42
CA CYS A 7 -7.22 -6.32 -10.88
C CYS A 7 -8.56 -6.70 -11.52
N LYS A 8 -9.64 -6.68 -10.76
CA LYS A 8 -11.00 -6.90 -11.26
C LYS A 8 -11.57 -5.63 -11.88
N GLY A 9 -12.35 -5.78 -12.95
CA GLY A 9 -13.04 -4.66 -13.57
C GLY A 9 -14.21 -4.16 -12.74
N ALA A 10 -14.55 -2.88 -12.91
CA ALA A 10 -15.74 -2.30 -12.28
C ALA A 10 -17.07 -2.86 -12.86
N SER A 11 -17.03 -3.37 -14.08
CA SER A 11 -18.19 -3.94 -14.81
C SER A 11 -18.35 -5.44 -14.62
N ASP A 12 -17.26 -6.14 -14.27
CA ASP A 12 -17.27 -7.58 -13.95
C ASP A 12 -16.39 -7.85 -12.74
N PRO A 13 -16.97 -7.83 -11.52
CA PRO A 13 -16.21 -8.07 -10.31
C PRO A 13 -15.75 -9.52 -10.13
N GLY A 14 -16.17 -10.44 -11.01
CA GLY A 14 -15.77 -11.87 -10.99
C GLY A 14 -14.45 -12.16 -11.67
N GLU A 15 -14.07 -11.39 -12.70
CA GLU A 15 -12.92 -11.70 -13.53
C GLU A 15 -11.72 -10.76 -13.30
N ILE A 16 -10.52 -11.33 -13.37
CA ILE A 16 -9.28 -10.58 -13.47
C ILE A 16 -9.02 -10.32 -14.94
N ALA A 17 -9.37 -9.14 -15.41
CA ALA A 17 -9.21 -8.77 -16.80
C ALA A 17 -7.75 -8.42 -17.11
N LYS A 18 -7.24 -8.98 -18.22
CA LYS A 18 -5.89 -8.67 -18.72
C LYS A 18 -5.73 -7.17 -18.98
N GLU A 19 -6.77 -6.53 -19.51
CA GLU A 19 -6.83 -5.10 -19.81
C GLU A 19 -6.63 -4.25 -18.55
N ASN A 20 -7.14 -4.67 -17.40
CA ASN A 20 -6.95 -3.95 -16.13
C ASN A 20 -5.50 -4.00 -15.67
N ILE A 21 -4.83 -5.14 -15.85
CA ILE A 21 -3.39 -5.27 -15.56
C ILE A 21 -2.58 -4.36 -16.48
N GLU A 22 -2.91 -4.33 -17.77
CA GLU A 22 -2.25 -3.49 -18.77
C GLU A 22 -2.48 -2.00 -18.50
N HIS A 23 -3.70 -1.58 -18.12
CA HIS A 23 -4.01 -0.21 -17.74
C HIS A 23 -3.25 0.22 -16.49
N LEU A 24 -3.20 -0.62 -15.45
CA LEU A 24 -2.43 -0.33 -14.24
C LEU A 24 -0.94 -0.22 -14.55
N ALA A 25 -0.40 -1.17 -15.33
CA ALA A 25 1.00 -1.12 -15.75
C ALA A 25 1.30 0.13 -16.59
N GLN A 26 0.39 0.57 -17.46
CA GLN A 26 0.53 1.81 -18.23
C GLN A 26 0.52 3.04 -17.31
N SER A 27 -0.34 3.07 -16.31
CA SER A 27 -0.38 4.14 -15.30
C SER A 27 0.95 4.23 -14.53
N ILE A 28 1.48 3.08 -14.08
CA ILE A 28 2.78 3.00 -13.41
C ILE A 28 3.92 3.51 -14.32
N LYS A 29 3.90 3.13 -15.60
CA LYS A 29 4.89 3.62 -16.60
C LYS A 29 4.79 5.13 -16.82
N THR A 30 3.59 5.66 -16.92
CA THR A 30 3.34 7.09 -17.17
C THR A 30 3.79 7.94 -15.97
N LEU A 31 3.51 7.49 -14.76
CA LEU A 31 3.96 8.16 -13.53
C LEU A 31 5.46 8.03 -13.30
N ASP A 32 6.10 7.07 -13.95
CA ASP A 32 7.52 6.74 -13.79
C ASP A 32 7.95 6.59 -12.32
N ALA A 33 7.04 6.11 -11.48
CA ALA A 33 7.24 5.99 -10.04
C ALA A 33 8.42 5.07 -9.70
N ASP A 34 9.23 5.46 -8.74
CA ASP A 34 10.39 4.67 -8.29
C ASP A 34 9.97 3.50 -7.38
N ILE A 35 8.95 3.72 -6.56
CA ILE A 35 8.38 2.72 -5.65
C ILE A 35 6.86 2.81 -5.73
N VAL A 36 6.19 1.66 -5.81
CA VAL A 36 4.72 1.57 -5.89
C VAL A 36 4.22 0.57 -4.85
N ALA A 37 3.45 1.04 -3.87
CA ALA A 37 2.71 0.18 -2.95
C ALA A 37 1.37 -0.21 -3.56
N LEU A 38 1.06 -1.51 -3.55
CA LEU A 38 -0.14 -2.08 -4.15
C LEU A 38 -0.91 -2.88 -3.08
N GLN A 39 -2.18 -2.57 -2.92
CA GLN A 39 -3.09 -3.24 -2.00
C GLN A 39 -4.04 -4.15 -2.77
N GLU A 40 -4.65 -5.10 -2.07
CA GLU A 40 -5.58 -6.10 -2.62
C GLU A 40 -5.01 -6.83 -3.84
N LEU A 41 -3.81 -7.38 -3.68
CA LEU A 41 -3.09 -8.08 -4.75
C LEU A 41 -2.64 -9.45 -4.27
N ASP A 42 -3.37 -10.48 -4.69
CA ASP A 42 -3.10 -11.86 -4.29
C ASP A 42 -1.94 -12.49 -5.05
N SER A 43 -1.46 -13.59 -4.50
CA SER A 43 -0.50 -14.48 -5.17
C SER A 43 -1.02 -15.90 -5.14
N ALA A 44 -1.16 -16.51 -6.32
CA ALA A 44 -1.51 -17.92 -6.52
C ALA A 44 -2.84 -18.38 -5.89
N SER A 45 -3.83 -17.46 -5.71
CA SER A 45 -5.16 -17.85 -5.24
C SER A 45 -5.91 -18.66 -6.31
N VAL A 46 -6.48 -19.80 -5.94
CA VAL A 46 -7.16 -20.73 -6.86
C VAL A 46 -8.35 -20.07 -7.53
N GLY A 47 -9.24 -19.45 -6.76
CA GLY A 47 -10.42 -18.73 -7.28
C GLY A 47 -10.09 -17.52 -8.14
N ARG A 48 -8.80 -17.14 -8.22
CA ARG A 48 -8.28 -16.07 -9.08
C ARG A 48 -7.27 -16.60 -10.12
N GLY A 49 -7.41 -17.86 -10.51
CA GLY A 49 -6.67 -18.48 -11.61
C GLY A 49 -5.20 -18.77 -11.32
N ASN A 50 -4.82 -18.95 -10.06
CA ASN A 50 -3.45 -19.24 -9.62
C ASN A 50 -2.40 -18.22 -10.12
N ARG A 51 -2.77 -16.97 -10.31
CA ARG A 51 -1.91 -15.93 -10.88
C ARG A 51 -1.05 -15.27 -9.80
N TYR A 52 0.15 -14.87 -10.20
CA TYR A 52 1.01 -13.98 -9.44
C TYR A 52 0.83 -12.54 -9.94
N LEU A 53 -0.26 -11.89 -9.50
CA LEU A 53 -0.68 -10.58 -10.05
C LEU A 53 0.41 -9.51 -9.98
N LEU A 54 1.22 -9.49 -8.92
CA LEU A 54 2.36 -8.57 -8.84
C LEU A 54 3.37 -8.78 -9.97
N LYS A 55 3.62 -10.05 -10.30
CA LYS A 55 4.51 -10.40 -11.42
C LYS A 55 3.91 -10.00 -12.76
N ASP A 56 2.62 -10.27 -12.95
CA ASP A 56 1.92 -9.90 -14.19
C ASP A 56 1.98 -8.39 -14.45
N ILE A 57 1.77 -7.57 -13.40
CA ILE A 57 1.90 -6.11 -13.48
C ILE A 57 3.35 -5.72 -13.79
N ALA A 58 4.34 -6.31 -13.10
CA ALA A 58 5.75 -6.01 -13.32
C ALA A 58 6.19 -6.35 -14.74
N ASP A 59 5.77 -7.51 -15.27
CA ASP A 59 6.05 -7.92 -16.65
C ASP A 59 5.46 -6.92 -17.66
N ALA A 60 4.22 -6.50 -17.45
CA ALA A 60 3.54 -5.51 -18.30
C ALA A 60 4.20 -4.11 -18.24
N THR A 61 4.95 -3.79 -17.18
CA THR A 61 5.77 -2.56 -17.11
C THR A 61 7.11 -2.67 -17.86
N GLY A 62 7.45 -3.85 -18.39
CA GLY A 62 8.74 -4.14 -19.03
C GLY A 62 9.82 -4.59 -18.04
N CYS A 63 9.44 -5.24 -16.94
CA CYS A 63 10.32 -5.87 -15.95
C CYS A 63 11.35 -4.93 -15.30
N LYS A 64 11.02 -3.66 -15.14
CA LYS A 64 11.92 -2.63 -14.56
C LYS A 64 11.98 -2.66 -13.03
N TYR A 65 11.16 -3.49 -12.39
CA TYR A 65 10.95 -3.49 -10.94
C TYR A 65 11.45 -4.78 -10.28
N ILE A 66 11.88 -4.64 -9.02
CA ILE A 66 12.04 -5.72 -8.05
C ILE A 66 10.67 -5.90 -7.39
N LEU A 67 10.28 -7.16 -7.16
CA LEU A 67 9.00 -7.51 -6.54
C LEU A 67 9.22 -7.80 -5.06
N VAL A 68 8.48 -7.11 -4.20
CA VAL A 68 8.49 -7.36 -2.76
C VAL A 68 7.12 -7.84 -2.32
N TYR A 69 7.08 -9.02 -1.69
CA TYR A 69 5.88 -9.70 -1.24
C TYR A 69 5.74 -9.60 0.28
N GLY A 70 4.81 -8.80 0.75
CA GLY A 70 4.40 -8.74 2.16
C GLY A 70 3.20 -9.66 2.37
N ASN A 71 3.45 -10.93 2.65
CA ASN A 71 2.38 -11.89 2.89
C ASN A 71 1.80 -11.70 4.29
N ALA A 72 0.48 -11.47 4.36
CA ALA A 72 -0.25 -11.36 5.62
C ALA A 72 -0.75 -12.72 6.10
N ALA A 73 -1.31 -13.53 5.19
CA ALA A 73 -1.81 -14.87 5.50
C ALA A 73 -1.86 -15.76 4.25
N PRO A 74 -1.87 -17.10 4.43
CA PRO A 74 -2.33 -18.02 3.41
C PRO A 74 -3.79 -17.74 3.03
N PHE A 75 -4.11 -17.81 1.77
CA PHE A 75 -5.45 -17.60 1.27
C PHE A 75 -5.70 -18.39 -0.01
N ASP A 76 -6.71 -19.24 -0.01
CA ASP A 76 -7.21 -19.96 -1.19
C ASP A 76 -6.09 -20.64 -2.01
N GLY A 77 -5.20 -21.37 -1.34
CA GLY A 77 -4.05 -22.05 -1.94
C GLY A 77 -2.85 -21.15 -2.22
N GLY A 78 -3.00 -19.85 -2.10
CA GLY A 78 -1.97 -18.83 -2.28
C GLY A 78 -1.77 -17.96 -1.05
N SER A 79 -1.59 -16.64 -1.24
CA SER A 79 -1.43 -15.67 -0.16
C SER A 79 -2.02 -14.31 -0.48
N ILE A 80 -2.47 -13.63 0.58
CA ILE A 80 -2.89 -12.21 0.54
C ILE A 80 -1.92 -11.34 1.32
N GLY A 81 -1.95 -10.02 1.05
CA GLY A 81 -1.17 -9.02 1.78
C GLY A 81 -0.87 -7.78 0.94
N CYS A 82 0.12 -7.01 1.37
CA CYS A 82 0.60 -5.86 0.61
C CYS A 82 1.73 -6.26 -0.34
N ARG A 83 1.81 -5.58 -1.47
CA ARG A 83 2.85 -5.80 -2.48
C ARG A 83 3.53 -4.48 -2.80
N VAL A 84 4.82 -4.54 -3.09
CA VAL A 84 5.58 -3.34 -3.47
C VAL A 84 6.42 -3.63 -4.71
N LEU A 85 6.38 -2.71 -5.66
CA LEU A 85 7.29 -2.66 -6.79
C LEU A 85 8.37 -1.62 -6.51
N VAL A 86 9.64 -1.99 -6.66
CA VAL A 86 10.80 -1.10 -6.48
C VAL A 86 11.62 -1.08 -7.76
N LYS A 87 11.85 0.07 -8.38
CA LYS A 87 12.73 0.14 -9.56
C LYS A 87 14.12 -0.43 -9.25
N LYS A 88 14.64 -1.23 -10.16
CA LYS A 88 15.93 -1.92 -10.02
C LYS A 88 17.13 -1.02 -9.75
N LYS A 89 17.02 0.28 -10.05
CA LYS A 89 18.07 1.27 -9.73
C LYS A 89 18.21 1.57 -8.23
N HIS A 90 17.24 1.16 -7.42
CA HIS A 90 17.27 1.36 -5.96
C HIS A 90 17.59 0.04 -5.26
N PRO A 91 18.83 -0.18 -4.81
CA PRO A 91 19.22 -1.40 -4.13
C PRO A 91 18.53 -1.49 -2.76
N ILE A 92 17.80 -2.59 -2.56
CA ILE A 92 17.16 -2.92 -1.29
C ILE A 92 18.23 -3.50 -0.36
N GLN A 93 18.30 -3.02 0.88
CA GLN A 93 19.19 -3.56 1.92
C GLN A 93 18.52 -4.69 2.69
N SER A 94 17.27 -4.49 3.12
CA SER A 94 16.48 -5.49 3.81
C SER A 94 14.98 -5.27 3.60
N THR A 95 14.20 -6.31 3.87
CA THR A 95 12.73 -6.25 3.90
C THR A 95 12.21 -6.93 5.16
N GLU A 96 11.17 -6.37 5.74
CA GLU A 96 10.50 -6.90 6.92
C GLU A 96 8.99 -6.83 6.73
N VAL A 97 8.28 -7.88 7.15
CA VAL A 97 6.82 -7.91 7.17
C VAL A 97 6.36 -7.76 8.62
N ILE A 98 5.70 -6.65 8.90
CA ILE A 98 5.22 -6.28 10.23
C ILE A 98 3.73 -6.63 10.30
N PRO A 99 3.31 -7.61 11.13
CA PRO A 99 1.90 -7.89 11.34
C PRO A 99 1.18 -6.67 11.94
N LEU A 100 0.00 -6.38 11.43
CA LEU A 100 -0.85 -5.31 11.95
C LEU A 100 -2.18 -5.92 12.47
N PRO A 101 -2.79 -5.29 13.49
CA PRO A 101 -4.11 -5.71 13.93
C PRO A 101 -5.15 -5.50 12.83
N GLY A 102 -6.06 -6.47 12.70
CA GLY A 102 -7.12 -6.44 11.70
C GLY A 102 -8.18 -7.50 11.98
N ASP A 103 -9.41 -7.27 11.52
CA ASP A 103 -10.45 -8.29 11.38
C ASP A 103 -10.12 -9.19 10.18
N GLU A 104 -9.42 -8.63 9.19
CA GLU A 104 -8.72 -9.35 8.14
C GLU A 104 -7.21 -9.32 8.40
N PRO A 105 -6.44 -10.30 7.85
CA PRO A 105 -4.98 -10.27 7.96
C PRO A 105 -4.37 -9.01 7.33
N ARG A 106 -3.71 -8.19 8.13
CA ARG A 106 -3.08 -6.92 7.72
C ARG A 106 -1.59 -6.92 8.02
N VAL A 107 -0.81 -6.28 7.16
CA VAL A 107 0.63 -6.10 7.33
C VAL A 107 1.09 -4.74 6.85
N ALA A 108 2.22 -4.29 7.40
CA ALA A 108 3.08 -3.29 6.79
C ALA A 108 4.34 -3.96 6.23
N VAL A 109 4.73 -3.59 5.04
CA VAL A 109 5.95 -4.07 4.37
C VAL A 109 7.00 -2.98 4.48
N LYS A 110 7.95 -3.16 5.39
CA LYS A 110 9.08 -2.26 5.56
C LYS A 110 10.20 -2.66 4.61
N ILE A 111 10.74 -1.70 3.89
CA ILE A 111 11.86 -1.87 2.97
C ILE A 111 12.93 -0.84 3.34
N ASP A 112 14.10 -1.35 3.72
CA ASP A 112 15.25 -0.52 4.05
C ASP A 112 16.10 -0.24 2.81
N PHE A 113 16.35 1.04 2.58
CA PHE A 113 17.32 1.55 1.62
C PHE A 113 18.44 2.26 2.37
N LYS A 114 19.55 2.54 1.68
CA LYS A 114 20.71 3.19 2.31
C LYS A 114 20.36 4.55 2.97
N HIS A 115 19.49 5.33 2.35
CA HIS A 115 19.24 6.72 2.74
C HIS A 115 17.80 7.00 3.20
N PHE A 116 16.90 6.04 3.13
CA PHE A 116 15.51 6.16 3.56
C PHE A 116 14.90 4.80 3.85
N VAL A 117 13.73 4.81 4.48
CA VAL A 117 12.88 3.63 4.68
C VAL A 117 11.58 3.85 3.91
N PHE A 118 11.06 2.79 3.30
CA PHE A 118 9.74 2.80 2.70
C PHE A 118 8.84 1.76 3.38
N ILE A 119 7.59 2.13 3.65
CA ILE A 119 6.58 1.24 4.24
C ILE A 119 5.36 1.23 3.32
N GLY A 120 5.05 0.05 2.77
CA GLY A 120 3.80 -0.19 2.03
C GLY A 120 2.78 -0.88 2.94
N THR A 121 1.52 -0.42 2.96
CA THR A 121 0.54 -0.97 3.89
C THR A 121 -0.90 -0.91 3.38
N HIS A 122 -1.80 -1.64 4.05
CA HIS A 122 -3.24 -1.58 3.93
C HIS A 122 -3.84 -1.79 5.32
N PHE A 123 -4.45 -0.75 5.86
CA PHE A 123 -5.02 -0.78 7.22
C PHE A 123 -6.43 -1.41 7.22
N ASP A 124 -6.86 -1.81 8.41
CA ASP A 124 -8.16 -2.46 8.58
C ASP A 124 -9.34 -1.47 8.54
N LEU A 125 -10.54 -1.97 8.32
CA LEU A 125 -11.79 -1.20 8.35
C LEU A 125 -12.26 -0.88 9.77
N ASN A 126 -11.77 -1.62 10.78
CA ASN A 126 -12.09 -1.42 12.17
C ASN A 126 -11.30 -0.25 12.76
N ASP A 127 -11.99 0.72 13.33
CA ASP A 127 -11.43 1.98 13.84
C ASP A 127 -10.34 1.77 14.89
N GLU A 128 -10.57 0.91 15.90
CA GLU A 128 -9.61 0.68 16.97
C GLU A 128 -8.36 -0.05 16.45
N LYS A 129 -8.54 -1.01 15.55
CA LYS A 129 -7.42 -1.74 14.94
C LYS A 129 -6.58 -0.85 14.02
N ARG A 130 -7.21 0.08 13.27
CA ARG A 130 -6.50 1.10 12.50
C ARG A 130 -5.64 1.97 13.40
N LYS A 131 -6.22 2.46 14.49
CA LYS A 131 -5.52 3.31 15.45
C LYS A 131 -4.35 2.58 16.12
N GLU A 132 -4.56 1.33 16.53
CA GLU A 132 -3.52 0.48 17.10
C GLU A 132 -2.40 0.21 16.09
N GLY A 133 -2.74 -0.14 14.84
CA GLY A 133 -1.78 -0.34 13.77
C GLY A 133 -0.93 0.90 13.49
N ALA A 134 -1.55 2.09 13.49
CA ALA A 134 -0.84 3.36 13.37
C ALA A 134 0.15 3.56 14.53
N ALA A 135 -0.26 3.24 15.76
CA ALA A 135 0.60 3.36 16.94
C ALA A 135 1.80 2.39 16.87
N ILE A 136 1.59 1.16 16.38
CA ILE A 136 2.66 0.18 16.17
C ILE A 136 3.70 0.73 15.19
N VAL A 137 3.29 1.22 14.02
CA VAL A 137 4.22 1.75 13.03
C VAL A 137 4.96 2.98 13.56
N CYS A 138 4.25 3.91 14.20
CA CYS A 138 4.87 5.08 14.85
C CYS A 138 5.89 4.67 15.90
N HIS A 139 5.59 3.66 16.72
CA HIS A 139 6.50 3.17 17.74
C HIS A 139 7.76 2.54 17.14
N LEU A 140 7.61 1.72 16.09
CA LEU A 140 8.73 1.08 15.41
C LEU A 140 9.66 2.08 14.71
N MET A 141 9.12 3.20 14.24
CA MET A 141 9.87 4.21 13.50
C MET A 141 10.37 5.38 14.38
N LYS A 142 10.11 5.37 15.69
CA LYS A 142 10.41 6.51 16.58
C LYS A 142 11.89 6.87 16.66
N ASP A 143 12.76 5.87 16.54
CA ASP A 143 14.22 6.01 16.65
C ASP A 143 14.93 5.89 15.29
N GLU A 144 14.16 5.86 14.17
CA GLU A 144 14.73 5.84 12.83
C GLU A 144 15.24 7.24 12.46
N GLU A 145 16.51 7.33 12.08
CA GLU A 145 17.14 8.60 11.74
C GLU A 145 16.98 9.00 10.27
N ARG A 146 16.73 8.01 9.41
CA ARG A 146 16.46 8.25 7.98
C ARG A 146 15.03 8.73 7.75
N PRO A 147 14.75 9.45 6.67
CA PRO A 147 13.37 9.70 6.24
C PRO A 147 12.58 8.40 6.05
N VAL A 148 11.34 8.35 6.54
CA VAL A 148 10.44 7.21 6.36
C VAL A 148 9.26 7.63 5.51
N PHE A 149 9.11 7.02 4.35
CA PHE A 149 7.94 7.16 3.50
C PHE A 149 6.97 6.02 3.79
N LEU A 150 5.73 6.35 4.12
CA LEU A 150 4.66 5.37 4.26
C LEU A 150 3.62 5.62 3.18
N ALA A 151 3.26 4.58 2.43
CA ALA A 151 2.27 4.67 1.36
C ALA A 151 1.27 3.52 1.46
N GLY A 152 -0.02 3.82 1.37
CA GLY A 152 -1.04 2.78 1.45
C GLY A 152 -2.47 3.31 1.45
N ASP A 153 -3.38 2.34 1.37
CA ASP A 153 -4.77 2.53 1.73
C ASP A 153 -4.88 2.50 3.26
N LEU A 154 -5.10 3.65 3.85
CA LEU A 154 -5.18 3.78 5.31
C LEU A 154 -6.57 3.49 5.86
N ASN A 155 -7.58 3.30 4.98
CA ASN A 155 -8.98 3.13 5.35
C ASN A 155 -9.46 4.20 6.36
N ASP A 156 -8.81 5.36 6.36
CA ASP A 156 -9.08 6.51 7.23
C ASP A 156 -8.91 7.79 6.42
N SER A 157 -9.57 8.86 6.84
CA SER A 157 -9.47 10.14 6.15
C SER A 157 -9.24 11.29 7.12
N HIS A 158 -8.26 12.13 6.81
CA HIS A 158 -8.05 13.37 7.55
C HIS A 158 -9.22 14.36 7.43
N ARG A 159 -10.13 14.13 6.46
CA ARG A 159 -11.34 14.93 6.22
C ARG A 159 -12.51 14.52 7.11
N TRP A 160 -12.49 13.31 7.71
CA TRP A 160 -13.55 12.85 8.59
C TRP A 160 -13.65 13.67 9.87
N ALA A 161 -14.76 13.56 10.57
CA ALA A 161 -14.99 14.21 11.85
C ALA A 161 -13.78 13.98 12.79
N LYS A 162 -13.32 15.03 13.47
CA LYS A 162 -12.10 15.02 14.31
C LYS A 162 -10.80 14.68 13.56
N GLY A 163 -10.82 14.68 12.21
CA GLY A 163 -9.65 14.38 11.39
C GLY A 163 -9.31 12.91 11.32
N GLY A 164 -10.32 12.02 11.32
CA GLY A 164 -10.15 10.57 11.29
C GLY A 164 -9.79 9.95 12.65
N ILE A 165 -9.60 8.64 12.68
CA ILE A 165 -9.31 7.87 13.90
C ILE A 165 -7.80 7.64 14.07
N ALA A 166 -7.09 7.27 13.01
CA ALA A 166 -5.65 7.01 13.02
C ALA A 166 -4.82 8.28 12.76
N PHE A 167 -5.33 9.26 12.02
CA PHE A 167 -4.59 10.50 11.72
C PHE A 167 -4.13 11.30 12.95
N PRO A 168 -4.86 11.38 14.09
CA PRO A 168 -4.32 11.96 15.30
C PRO A 168 -3.07 11.26 15.84
N VAL A 169 -2.88 9.97 15.54
CA VAL A 169 -1.66 9.20 15.87
C VAL A 169 -0.55 9.54 14.88
N TRP A 170 -0.84 9.45 13.57
CA TRP A 170 0.12 9.76 12.50
C TRP A 170 0.73 11.14 12.65
N ARG A 171 -0.10 12.17 12.86
CA ARG A 171 0.32 13.58 12.94
C ARG A 171 1.32 13.91 14.05
N LYS A 172 1.54 12.99 15.00
CA LYS A 172 2.58 13.18 16.03
C LYS A 172 4.00 13.05 15.46
N GLN A 173 4.15 12.33 14.34
CA GLN A 173 5.46 12.03 13.74
C GLN A 173 5.47 12.21 12.22
N PHE A 174 4.38 11.90 11.56
CA PHE A 174 4.27 11.93 10.10
C PHE A 174 3.49 13.14 9.61
N LYS A 175 3.89 13.68 8.46
CA LYS A 175 3.14 14.67 7.69
C LYS A 175 2.60 14.04 6.40
N ILE A 176 1.42 14.47 5.95
CA ILE A 176 0.88 14.07 4.65
C ILE A 176 1.68 14.81 3.56
N ILE A 177 2.15 14.07 2.55
CA ILE A 177 2.87 14.61 1.40
C ILE A 177 2.19 14.31 0.06
N SER A 178 1.17 13.43 0.03
CA SER A 178 0.32 13.22 -1.15
C SER A 178 -0.66 14.39 -1.34
N ASP A 179 -1.19 14.53 -2.55
CA ASP A 179 -2.27 15.49 -2.83
C ASP A 179 -3.50 15.16 -1.96
N ILE A 180 -4.01 16.17 -1.28
CA ILE A 180 -5.17 16.08 -0.40
C ILE A 180 -6.44 16.72 -1.00
N ASN A 181 -6.36 17.25 -2.21
CA ASN A 181 -7.51 17.90 -2.88
C ASN A 181 -8.32 16.92 -3.72
N GLY A 182 -7.70 15.82 -4.16
CA GLY A 182 -8.35 14.78 -4.93
C GLY A 182 -9.11 13.76 -4.07
N ASN A 183 -9.72 12.80 -4.73
CA ASN A 183 -10.34 11.62 -4.13
C ASN A 183 -9.62 10.36 -4.61
N SER A 184 -9.43 9.37 -3.75
CA SER A 184 -8.80 8.11 -4.13
C SER A 184 -9.81 7.00 -4.42
N ILE A 185 -11.05 7.15 -3.94
CA ILE A 185 -12.15 6.24 -4.28
C ILE A 185 -12.90 6.81 -5.48
N PRO A 186 -12.89 6.13 -6.65
CA PRO A 186 -13.62 6.58 -7.82
C PRO A 186 -15.12 6.73 -7.54
N ARG A 187 -15.75 7.75 -8.11
CA ARG A 187 -17.20 8.02 -8.02
C ARG A 187 -17.72 8.36 -6.61
N ARG A 188 -16.86 8.48 -5.59
CA ARG A 188 -17.25 9.09 -4.30
C ARG A 188 -16.92 10.56 -4.29
N THR A 189 -17.82 11.36 -3.73
CA THR A 189 -17.69 12.82 -3.62
C THR A 189 -17.76 13.32 -2.17
N ASP A 190 -18.02 12.42 -1.23
CA ASP A 190 -18.09 12.73 0.20
C ASP A 190 -16.68 12.76 0.85
N ASP A 191 -16.61 13.18 2.09
CA ASP A 191 -15.35 13.28 2.85
C ASP A 191 -14.63 11.93 3.02
N GLY A 192 -15.33 10.81 2.79
CA GLY A 192 -14.77 9.47 2.81
C GLY A 192 -14.08 9.05 1.51
N ALA A 193 -14.04 9.90 0.51
CA ALA A 193 -13.50 9.54 -0.81
C ALA A 193 -11.97 9.58 -0.91
N LEU A 194 -11.25 10.08 0.08
CA LEU A 194 -9.78 10.07 0.13
C LEU A 194 -9.32 9.23 1.33
N ILE A 195 -8.79 8.04 1.07
CA ILE A 195 -8.29 7.09 2.06
C ILE A 195 -6.87 6.57 1.74
N ASP A 196 -6.36 6.84 0.55
CA ASP A 196 -5.00 6.48 0.12
C ASP A 196 -4.07 7.67 0.30
N TYR A 197 -2.95 7.46 0.98
CA TYR A 197 -2.02 8.52 1.34
C TYR A 197 -0.57 8.12 1.13
N VAL A 198 0.26 9.16 0.97
CA VAL A 198 1.70 9.08 1.21
C VAL A 198 2.02 10.00 2.39
N LEU A 199 2.62 9.43 3.42
CA LEU A 199 3.07 10.11 4.63
C LEU A 199 4.59 10.14 4.68
N LEU A 200 5.15 11.16 5.29
CA LEU A 200 6.60 11.32 5.52
C LEU A 200 6.90 11.58 7.00
N LEU A 201 7.74 10.76 7.59
CA LEU A 201 8.49 11.07 8.78
C LEU A 201 9.86 11.58 8.37
N ASP A 202 10.09 12.88 8.54
CA ASP A 202 11.31 13.55 8.14
C ASP A 202 12.18 13.80 9.38
N ASN A 203 13.13 12.93 9.59
CA ASN A 203 14.04 12.96 10.74
C ASN A 203 15.36 13.68 10.44
N GLN A 204 15.52 14.27 9.25
CA GLN A 204 16.70 15.06 8.93
C GLN A 204 16.63 16.41 9.67
N LYS A 205 17.55 16.58 10.62
CA LYS A 205 17.77 17.84 11.33
C LYS A 205 18.71 18.74 10.56
#